data_fc11312c81bf94b9031f12951f6d5515
#
_entry.id   fc11312c81bf94b9031f12951f6d5515
#
_cell.length_a   1.000
_cell.length_b   1.000
_cell.length_c   1.000
_cell.angle_alpha   90.00
_cell.angle_beta   90.00
_cell.angle_gamma   90.00
#
_symmetry.space_group_name_H-M   'P 1'
#
loop_
_entity.id
_entity.type
_entity.pdbx_description
1 polymer ?
#
loop_
_entity_poly.entity_id
_entity_poly.type
_entity_poly.pdbx_seq_one_letter_code
_entity_poly.pdbx_strand_id
1 'polypeptide(L)'
;NFGNNNNFFNKQNMINELLRHTVATISYRFQKVVSNSAENFGEFKIGTDTRTPNEIINHMYDLLNKTKIFVTEGSFNNGAPTQLGFNSEVERFILELTDLDNAFSKNELDINYSKRLLQGPLLDVMCHVGQLAMLSGLNGNKIQAEEYSSAIIITGKL
;
A
#
# COMPACT_ATOMS: atom_id res chain seq x y z
N ASN A 1 -0.05 35.75 -20.81
CA ASN A 1 -0.53 34.85 -19.72
C ASN A 1 0.16 33.46 -19.72
N PHE A 2 1.50 33.43 -19.75
CA PHE A 2 2.26 32.16 -19.72
C PHE A 2 2.74 31.75 -18.30
N GLY A 3 2.51 32.59 -17.29
CA GLY A 3 3.00 32.34 -15.92
C GLY A 3 2.15 31.37 -15.06
N ASN A 4 0.85 31.25 -15.33
CA ASN A 4 -0.05 30.44 -14.49
C ASN A 4 0.02 28.94 -14.76
N ASN A 5 0.34 28.52 -15.98
CA ASN A 5 0.39 27.09 -16.34
C ASN A 5 1.57 26.36 -15.67
N ASN A 6 2.74 26.98 -15.63
CA ASN A 6 3.92 26.35 -15.01
C ASN A 6 3.76 26.11 -13.49
N ASN A 7 3.08 27.01 -12.77
CA ASN A 7 2.81 26.83 -11.35
C ASN A 7 1.77 25.73 -11.07
N PHE A 8 0.81 25.54 -11.97
CA PHE A 8 -0.20 24.49 -11.84
C PHE A 8 0.41 23.10 -12.10
N PHE A 9 1.20 22.96 -13.16
CA PHE A 9 1.92 21.71 -13.47
C PHE A 9 2.91 21.33 -12.37
N ASN A 10 3.67 22.26 -11.81
CA ASN A 10 4.58 21.99 -10.69
C ASN A 10 3.85 21.52 -9.43
N LYS A 11 2.69 22.10 -9.12
CA LYS A 11 1.89 21.74 -7.94
C LYS A 11 1.27 20.35 -8.09
N GLN A 12 0.80 20.00 -9.28
CA GLN A 12 0.22 18.70 -9.59
C GLN A 12 1.27 17.59 -9.52
N ASN A 13 2.45 17.81 -10.10
CA ASN A 13 3.57 16.89 -10.01
C ASN A 13 3.98 16.61 -8.55
N MET A 14 3.98 17.62 -7.68
CA MET A 14 4.28 17.46 -6.26
C MET A 14 3.22 16.62 -5.52
N ILE A 15 1.93 16.77 -5.86
CA ILE A 15 0.85 15.98 -5.25
C ILE A 15 1.01 14.50 -5.60
N ASN A 16 1.18 14.20 -6.87
CA ASN A 16 1.38 12.83 -7.35
C ASN A 16 2.68 12.23 -6.77
N GLU A 17 3.74 13.02 -6.67
CA GLU A 17 4.99 12.60 -6.05
C GLU A 17 4.80 12.17 -4.58
N LEU A 18 4.03 12.91 -3.78
CA LEU A 18 3.75 12.54 -2.39
C LEU A 18 2.93 11.26 -2.29
N LEU A 19 1.91 11.06 -3.14
CA LEU A 19 1.13 9.83 -3.16
C LEU A 19 2.00 8.62 -3.57
N ARG A 20 2.81 8.79 -4.61
CA ARG A 20 3.74 7.78 -5.09
C ARG A 20 4.80 7.44 -4.04
N HIS A 21 5.33 8.45 -3.36
CA HIS A 21 6.27 8.24 -2.24
C HIS A 21 5.60 7.49 -1.08
N THR A 22 4.31 7.76 -0.81
CA THR A 22 3.54 6.99 0.18
C THR A 22 3.43 5.52 -0.23
N VAL A 23 3.16 5.22 -1.50
CA VAL A 23 3.12 3.85 -2.02
C VAL A 23 4.48 3.16 -1.86
N ALA A 24 5.58 3.84 -2.20
CA ALA A 24 6.93 3.32 -1.99
C ALA A 24 7.23 3.07 -0.50
N THR A 25 6.75 3.94 0.38
CA THR A 25 6.89 3.77 1.84
C THR A 25 6.09 2.56 2.35
N ILE A 26 4.88 2.35 1.85
CA ILE A 26 4.06 1.16 2.16
C ILE A 26 4.80 -0.10 1.72
N SER A 27 5.30 -0.13 0.48
CA SER A 27 6.06 -1.25 -0.06
C SER A 27 7.28 -1.59 0.80
N TYR A 28 8.09 -0.59 1.10
CA TYR A 28 9.28 -0.75 1.94
C TYR A 28 8.96 -1.39 3.29
N ARG A 29 7.96 -0.86 4.00
CA ARG A 29 7.57 -1.37 5.32
C ARG A 29 6.93 -2.75 5.24
N PHE A 30 6.09 -2.99 4.24
CA PHE A 30 5.45 -4.29 4.02
C PHE A 30 6.50 -5.39 3.76
N GLN A 31 7.45 -5.14 2.85
CA GLN A 31 8.51 -6.11 2.54
C GLN A 31 9.37 -6.44 3.78
N LYS A 32 9.64 -5.46 4.64
CA LYS A 32 10.31 -5.71 5.93
C LYS A 32 9.51 -6.66 6.84
N VAL A 33 8.20 -6.52 6.84
CA VAL A 33 7.32 -7.35 7.69
C VAL A 33 7.26 -8.78 7.21
N VAL A 34 7.16 -8.99 5.89
CA VAL A 34 7.01 -10.33 5.31
C VAL A 34 8.35 -11.04 5.06
N SER A 35 9.47 -10.30 5.09
CA SER A 35 10.80 -10.89 4.96
C SER A 35 11.08 -11.84 6.13
N ASN A 36 11.59 -13.04 5.80
CA ASN A 36 11.90 -14.09 6.78
C ASN A 36 10.70 -14.58 7.61
N SER A 37 9.47 -14.38 7.13
CA SER A 37 8.28 -14.95 7.77
C SER A 37 8.36 -16.48 7.82
N ALA A 38 7.92 -17.07 8.94
CA ALA A 38 7.80 -18.50 9.07
C ALA A 38 6.78 -19.06 8.05
N GLU A 39 6.95 -20.32 7.63
CA GLU A 39 6.10 -20.97 6.63
C GLU A 39 4.61 -20.94 6.98
N ASN A 40 4.30 -21.01 8.28
CA ASN A 40 2.92 -20.98 8.79
C ASN A 40 2.38 -19.56 9.08
N PHE A 41 3.14 -18.51 8.82
CA PHE A 41 2.74 -17.16 9.19
C PHE A 41 1.43 -16.74 8.54
N GLY A 42 1.19 -17.12 7.30
CA GLY A 42 -0.04 -16.78 6.59
C GLY A 42 -1.33 -17.19 7.30
N GLU A 43 -1.29 -18.28 8.04
CA GLU A 43 -2.44 -18.85 8.78
C GLU A 43 -2.37 -18.56 10.29
N PHE A 44 -1.39 -17.81 10.75
CA PHE A 44 -1.23 -17.48 12.17
C PHE A 44 -2.43 -16.71 12.70
N LYS A 45 -2.96 -17.14 13.86
CA LYS A 45 -4.16 -16.56 14.45
C LYS A 45 -4.01 -16.43 15.97
N ILE A 46 -4.32 -15.26 16.50
CA ILE A 46 -4.23 -14.97 17.94
C ILE A 46 -5.57 -15.15 18.69
N GLY A 47 -6.66 -15.35 17.95
CA GLY A 47 -7.99 -15.56 18.51
C GLY A 47 -9.02 -15.89 17.45
N THR A 48 -10.20 -16.36 17.86
CA THR A 48 -11.27 -16.81 16.95
C THR A 48 -11.76 -15.69 16.01
N ASP A 49 -11.82 -14.47 16.52
CA ASP A 49 -12.40 -13.33 15.81
C ASP A 49 -11.32 -12.38 15.22
N THR A 50 -10.08 -12.87 15.09
CA THR A 50 -8.98 -12.12 14.47
C THR A 50 -8.72 -12.58 13.07
N ARG A 51 -8.35 -11.63 12.17
CA ARG A 51 -7.89 -11.97 10.81
C ARG A 51 -6.51 -12.62 10.85
N THR A 52 -6.30 -13.58 9.95
CA THR A 52 -4.98 -14.12 9.66
C THR A 52 -4.17 -13.15 8.79
N PRO A 53 -2.83 -13.26 8.73
CA PRO A 53 -2.02 -12.49 7.78
C PRO A 53 -2.49 -12.61 6.32
N ASN A 54 -2.90 -13.79 5.87
CA ASN A 54 -3.47 -13.97 4.53
C ASN A 54 -4.73 -13.12 4.32
N GLU A 55 -5.66 -13.16 5.28
CA GLU A 55 -6.90 -12.35 5.22
C GLU A 55 -6.61 -10.85 5.24
N ILE A 56 -5.58 -10.42 5.99
CA ILE A 56 -5.17 -9.01 6.04
C ILE A 56 -4.57 -8.59 4.70
N ILE A 57 -3.64 -9.36 4.12
CA ILE A 57 -3.00 -9.02 2.84
C ILE A 57 -4.02 -9.03 1.70
N ASN A 58 -4.94 -10.00 1.67
CA ASN A 58 -6.05 -10.03 0.72
C ASN A 58 -6.90 -8.74 0.79
N HIS A 59 -7.22 -8.30 2.01
CA HIS A 59 -7.95 -7.05 2.22
C HIS A 59 -7.15 -5.81 1.78
N MET A 60 -5.85 -5.77 2.08
CA MET A 60 -4.96 -4.69 1.63
C MET A 60 -4.89 -4.62 0.10
N TYR A 61 -4.80 -5.77 -0.57
CA TYR A 61 -4.86 -5.86 -2.03
C TYR A 61 -6.19 -5.31 -2.57
N ASP A 62 -7.34 -5.72 -1.99
CA ASP A 62 -8.66 -5.25 -2.41
C ASP A 62 -8.79 -3.72 -2.33
N LEU A 63 -8.28 -3.13 -1.25
CA LEU A 63 -8.26 -1.66 -1.07
C LEU A 63 -7.46 -0.96 -2.16
N LEU A 64 -6.25 -1.45 -2.47
CA LEU A 64 -5.39 -0.84 -3.49
C LEU A 64 -5.95 -1.05 -4.91
N ASN A 65 -6.46 -2.24 -5.21
CA ASN A 65 -7.05 -2.53 -6.50
C ASN A 65 -8.28 -1.65 -6.78
N LYS A 66 -9.18 -1.49 -5.81
CA LYS A 66 -10.30 -0.56 -5.91
C LYS A 66 -9.83 0.90 -6.09
N THR A 67 -8.78 1.28 -5.38
CA THR A 67 -8.17 2.61 -5.51
C THR A 67 -7.60 2.83 -6.91
N LYS A 68 -6.87 1.86 -7.45
CA LYS A 68 -6.33 1.91 -8.82
C LYS A 68 -7.46 2.05 -9.86
N ILE A 69 -8.47 1.19 -9.78
CA ILE A 69 -9.62 1.24 -10.70
C ILE A 69 -10.33 2.59 -10.61
N PHE A 70 -10.51 3.12 -9.41
CA PHE A 70 -11.13 4.44 -9.27
C PHE A 70 -10.27 5.56 -9.88
N VAL A 71 -8.95 5.51 -9.73
CA VAL A 71 -8.03 6.49 -10.33
C VAL A 71 -8.04 6.41 -11.86
N THR A 72 -8.14 5.20 -12.43
CA THR A 72 -8.05 4.99 -13.88
C THR A 72 -9.40 5.06 -14.60
N GLU A 73 -10.47 4.65 -13.94
CA GLU A 73 -11.81 4.47 -14.57
C GLU A 73 -12.92 5.30 -13.92
N GLY A 74 -12.65 5.91 -12.76
CA GLY A 74 -13.64 6.70 -12.03
C GLY A 74 -14.74 5.87 -11.35
N SER A 75 -14.59 4.54 -11.26
CA SER A 75 -15.59 3.62 -10.69
C SER A 75 -14.98 2.69 -9.65
N PHE A 76 -15.81 2.19 -8.71
CA PHE A 76 -15.40 1.20 -7.70
C PHE A 76 -15.94 -0.20 -8.01
N ASN A 77 -16.28 -0.48 -9.25
CA ASN A 77 -16.98 -1.69 -9.62
C ASN A 77 -16.08 -2.92 -9.65
N ASN A 78 -15.74 -3.44 -8.46
CA ASN A 78 -14.97 -4.67 -8.35
C ASN A 78 -15.49 -5.55 -7.21
N GLY A 79 -15.65 -6.85 -7.50
CA GLY A 79 -16.01 -7.85 -6.49
C GLY A 79 -14.85 -8.09 -5.50
N ALA A 80 -15.14 -8.72 -4.37
CA ALA A 80 -14.12 -9.14 -3.42
C ALA A 80 -13.17 -10.17 -4.07
N PRO A 81 -11.85 -10.01 -3.91
CA PRO A 81 -10.89 -10.94 -4.49
C PRO A 81 -10.92 -12.30 -3.76
N THR A 82 -10.67 -13.36 -4.49
CA THR A 82 -10.45 -14.69 -3.89
C THR A 82 -9.14 -14.68 -3.11
N GLN A 83 -9.18 -15.22 -1.90
CA GLN A 83 -7.99 -15.38 -1.06
C GLN A 83 -7.03 -16.42 -1.67
N LEU A 84 -5.73 -16.13 -1.61
CA LEU A 84 -4.64 -16.98 -2.08
C LEU A 84 -3.80 -17.50 -0.89
N GLY A 85 -2.83 -18.35 -1.16
CA GLY A 85 -1.80 -18.72 -0.18
C GLY A 85 -0.82 -17.56 0.06
N PHE A 86 -0.11 -17.59 1.20
CA PHE A 86 0.69 -16.48 1.71
C PHE A 86 1.65 -15.88 0.67
N ASN A 87 2.49 -16.68 0.04
CA ASN A 87 3.46 -16.17 -0.94
C ASN A 87 2.76 -15.51 -2.14
N SER A 88 1.68 -16.10 -2.62
CA SER A 88 0.91 -15.53 -3.74
C SER A 88 0.17 -14.25 -3.35
N GLU A 89 -0.30 -14.12 -2.10
CA GLU A 89 -0.84 -12.87 -1.57
C GLU A 89 0.22 -11.79 -1.50
N VAL A 90 1.42 -12.11 -1.02
CA VAL A 90 2.55 -11.19 -0.95
C VAL A 90 2.94 -10.70 -2.34
N GLU A 91 3.12 -11.60 -3.30
CA GLU A 91 3.46 -11.27 -4.69
C GLU A 91 2.38 -10.40 -5.34
N ARG A 92 1.11 -10.78 -5.19
CA ARG A 92 -0.03 -10.03 -5.73
C ARG A 92 -0.10 -8.63 -5.15
N PHE A 93 0.12 -8.46 -3.85
CA PHE A 93 0.09 -7.16 -3.20
C PHE A 93 1.23 -6.25 -3.67
N ILE A 94 2.45 -6.78 -3.85
CA ILE A 94 3.60 -6.01 -4.37
C ILE A 94 3.35 -5.58 -5.82
N LEU A 95 2.78 -6.45 -6.65
CA LEU A 95 2.40 -6.11 -8.03
C LEU A 95 1.34 -5.00 -8.04
N GLU A 96 0.35 -5.07 -7.15
CA GLU A 96 -0.70 -4.05 -7.07
C GLU A 96 -0.16 -2.68 -6.62
N LEU A 97 0.81 -2.65 -5.71
CA LEU A 97 1.51 -1.41 -5.36
C LEU A 97 2.21 -0.79 -6.57
N THR A 98 2.86 -1.62 -7.40
CA THR A 98 3.49 -1.17 -8.64
C THR A 98 2.48 -0.62 -9.63
N ASP A 99 1.36 -1.28 -9.81
CA ASP A 99 0.28 -0.86 -10.69
C ASP A 99 -0.36 0.45 -10.22
N LEU A 100 -0.55 0.61 -8.90
CA LEU A 100 -1.09 1.83 -8.32
C LEU A 100 -0.11 3.02 -8.47
N ASP A 101 1.19 2.80 -8.27
CA ASP A 101 2.21 3.82 -8.52
C ASP A 101 2.18 4.28 -9.98
N ASN A 102 2.08 3.34 -10.91
CA ASN A 102 1.93 3.62 -12.33
C ASN A 102 0.64 4.41 -12.64
N ALA A 103 -0.47 4.07 -11.97
CA ALA A 103 -1.73 4.81 -12.13
C ALA A 103 -1.58 6.25 -11.63
N PHE A 104 -0.96 6.47 -10.46
CA PHE A 104 -0.67 7.82 -9.96
C PHE A 104 0.29 8.61 -10.85
N SER A 105 1.23 7.95 -11.52
CA SER A 105 2.17 8.62 -12.42
C SER A 105 1.54 9.12 -13.72
N LYS A 106 0.43 8.51 -14.15
CA LYS A 106 -0.21 8.75 -15.45
C LYS A 106 -1.49 9.57 -15.38
N ASN A 107 -2.09 9.71 -14.19
CA ASN A 107 -3.37 10.38 -14.02
C ASN A 107 -3.22 11.66 -13.20
N GLU A 108 -3.86 12.74 -13.64
CA GLU A 108 -3.94 13.98 -12.88
C GLU A 108 -5.00 13.84 -11.77
N LEU A 109 -4.59 14.12 -10.54
CA LEU A 109 -5.46 14.05 -9.36
C LEU A 109 -5.55 15.43 -8.70
N ASP A 110 -6.76 15.94 -8.49
CA ASP A 110 -6.91 17.16 -7.73
C ASP A 110 -6.56 16.95 -6.24
N ILE A 111 -6.25 18.05 -5.55
CA ILE A 111 -5.78 18.01 -4.16
C ILE A 111 -6.82 17.43 -3.19
N ASN A 112 -8.12 17.68 -3.40
CA ASN A 112 -9.15 17.16 -2.50
C ASN A 112 -9.32 15.68 -2.66
N TYR A 113 -9.22 15.21 -3.89
CA TYR A 113 -9.23 13.80 -4.20
C TYR A 113 -7.99 13.09 -3.63
N SER A 114 -6.81 13.66 -3.82
CA SER A 114 -5.54 13.13 -3.27
C SER A 114 -5.58 13.01 -1.74
N LYS A 115 -6.19 13.98 -1.04
CA LYS A 115 -6.40 13.90 0.41
C LYS A 115 -7.28 12.70 0.80
N ARG A 116 -8.32 12.40 0.03
CA ARG A 116 -9.20 11.26 0.28
C ARG A 116 -8.48 9.92 0.06
N LEU A 117 -7.64 9.84 -0.97
CA LEU A 117 -6.83 8.66 -1.21
C LEU A 117 -5.81 8.43 -0.10
N LEU A 118 -5.18 9.49 0.39
CA LEU A 118 -4.25 9.40 1.50
C LEU A 118 -4.95 8.98 2.80
N GLN A 119 -5.99 9.72 3.23
CA GLN A 119 -6.65 9.50 4.52
C GLN A 119 -7.44 8.19 4.60
N GLY A 120 -7.90 7.66 3.48
CA GLY A 120 -8.61 6.40 3.37
C GLY A 120 -7.67 5.24 3.03
N PRO A 121 -7.66 4.77 1.77
CA PRO A 121 -7.03 3.50 1.43
C PRO A 121 -5.54 3.42 1.75
N LEU A 122 -4.75 4.48 1.53
CA LEU A 122 -3.30 4.40 1.76
C LEU A 122 -2.94 4.32 3.25
N LEU A 123 -3.57 5.13 4.10
CA LEU A 123 -3.33 5.05 5.54
C LEU A 123 -3.98 3.81 6.17
N ASP A 124 -5.09 3.33 5.65
CA ASP A 124 -5.69 2.07 6.09
C ASP A 124 -4.76 0.88 5.81
N VAL A 125 -4.21 0.79 4.60
CA VAL A 125 -3.19 -0.20 4.26
C VAL A 125 -1.96 -0.08 5.17
N MET A 126 -1.51 1.13 5.51
CA MET A 126 -0.38 1.32 6.44
C MET A 126 -0.72 0.84 7.85
N CYS A 127 -1.95 1.03 8.34
CA CYS A 127 -2.41 0.46 9.60
C CYS A 127 -2.35 -1.08 9.58
N HIS A 128 -2.74 -1.69 8.48
CA HIS A 128 -2.66 -3.14 8.31
C HIS A 128 -1.22 -3.66 8.23
N VAL A 129 -0.28 -2.92 7.64
CA VAL A 129 1.16 -3.24 7.72
C VAL A 129 1.62 -3.28 9.17
N GLY A 130 1.16 -2.35 10.02
CA GLY A 130 1.44 -2.36 11.46
C GLY A 130 0.85 -3.59 12.17
N GLN A 131 -0.36 -4.01 11.81
CA GLN A 131 -0.97 -5.24 12.33
C GLN A 131 -0.16 -6.48 11.92
N LEU A 132 0.26 -6.58 10.67
CA LEU A 132 1.12 -7.66 10.20
C LEU A 132 2.46 -7.69 10.94
N ALA A 133 3.06 -6.51 11.22
CA ALA A 133 4.29 -6.40 12.00
C ALA A 133 4.12 -6.95 13.42
N MET A 134 3.01 -6.62 14.07
CA MET A 134 2.67 -7.15 15.40
C MET A 134 2.47 -8.68 15.35
N LEU A 135 1.70 -9.18 14.40
CA LEU A 135 1.47 -10.62 14.22
C LEU A 135 2.77 -11.38 13.92
N SER A 136 3.66 -10.82 13.11
CA SER A 136 4.98 -11.39 12.81
C SER A 136 5.82 -11.52 14.09
N GLY A 137 5.83 -10.48 14.93
CA GLY A 137 6.49 -10.54 16.23
C GLY A 137 5.91 -11.58 17.17
N LEU A 138 4.59 -11.71 17.22
CA LEU A 138 3.89 -12.74 18.02
C LEU A 138 4.14 -14.17 17.49
N ASN A 139 4.33 -14.31 16.19
CA ASN A 139 4.69 -15.58 15.54
C ASN A 139 6.20 -15.90 15.61
N GLY A 140 6.97 -15.18 16.41
CA GLY A 140 8.39 -15.42 16.66
C GLY A 140 9.37 -14.69 15.73
N ASN A 141 8.89 -13.94 14.73
CA ASN A 141 9.72 -13.17 13.81
C ASN A 141 9.68 -11.68 14.17
N LYS A 142 10.48 -11.27 15.15
CA LYS A 142 10.57 -9.86 15.58
C LYS A 142 11.25 -9.01 14.52
N ILE A 143 10.53 -8.01 14.00
CA ILE A 143 11.09 -7.05 13.07
C ILE A 143 12.03 -6.10 13.81
N GLN A 144 13.23 -5.88 13.25
CA GLN A 144 14.18 -4.93 13.82
C GLN A 144 13.64 -3.49 13.77
N ALA A 145 13.82 -2.77 14.88
CA ALA A 145 13.50 -1.34 14.94
C ALA A 145 14.40 -0.56 13.96
N GLU A 146 13.83 0.45 13.34
CA GLU A 146 14.50 1.33 12.40
C GLU A 146 14.00 2.77 12.56
N GLU A 147 14.90 3.72 12.34
CA GLU A 147 14.55 5.13 12.22
C GLU A 147 14.02 5.40 10.80
N TYR A 148 12.71 5.28 10.64
CA TYR A 148 12.07 5.39 9.32
C TYR A 148 12.20 6.78 8.67
N SER A 149 12.43 7.84 9.45
CA SER A 149 12.63 9.18 8.88
C SER A 149 13.97 9.32 8.14
N SER A 150 14.94 8.45 8.45
CA SER A 150 16.24 8.39 7.79
C SER A 150 16.36 7.27 6.76
N ALA A 151 15.32 6.44 6.59
CA ALA A 151 15.32 5.37 5.60
C ALA A 151 15.38 5.92 4.17
N ILE A 152 16.19 5.29 3.32
CA ILE A 152 16.30 5.67 1.90
C ILE A 152 15.15 5.00 1.13
N ILE A 153 14.08 5.74 0.92
CA ILE A 153 12.92 5.31 0.13
C ILE A 153 12.86 6.16 -1.13
N ILE A 154 12.82 5.52 -2.29
CA ILE A 154 12.85 6.19 -3.58
C ILE A 154 11.50 5.99 -4.26
N THR A 155 10.83 7.10 -4.60
CA THR A 155 9.56 7.09 -5.34
C THR A 155 9.70 6.29 -6.64
N GLY A 156 8.74 5.38 -6.90
CA GLY A 156 8.73 4.51 -8.07
C GLY A 156 9.66 3.29 -8.00
N LYS A 157 10.38 3.08 -6.89
CA LYS A 157 11.09 1.82 -6.59
C LYS A 157 10.33 1.08 -5.49
N LEU A 158 9.74 -0.06 -5.86
CA LEU A 158 8.84 -0.84 -5.01
C LEU A 158 9.37 -2.25 -4.76
#